data_7d19d8f0d204aea1677ff9905436a157
#
_entry.id   7d19d8f0d204aea1677ff9905436a157
#
_cell.length_a   1.000
_cell.length_b   1.000
_cell.length_c   1.000
_cell.angle_alpha   90.00
_cell.angle_beta   90.00
_cell.angle_gamma   90.00
#
_symmetry.space_group_name_H-M   'P 1'
#
loop_
_entity.id
_entity.type
_entity.pdbx_description
1 polymer ?
#
loop_
_entity_poly.entity_id
_entity_poly.type
_entity_poly.pdbx_seq_one_letter_code
_entity_poly.pdbx_strand_id
1 'polypeptide(L)'
;MEQLNFITNLLGIKDKNIIFLDYLDAGTHKEVIAKLDYPAPKCHHCLGQMTKYDFQKESKIPYLECAGYKTLIRLRKRRFRCKVCGKIAVAETSLVKKNHQIATIVNQKITQKLIEKVPMTAIAESLSVSTSTVIRKLKEFKFKTDLSFLPTHMSWDEYSFKKGKMSFIAQDFDSRKIVVILDGRTQVTIRNHFLHYSSQVRSRVKVITMDMFSPYYDIARKLFPNAKIV
;
A
#
# COMPACT_ATOMS: atom_id res chain seq x y z
N MET A 1 26.80 25.39 -5.09
CA MET A 1 25.99 24.77 -4.00
C MET A 1 24.48 25.09 -4.10
N GLU A 2 24.08 26.25 -4.59
CA GLU A 2 22.66 26.64 -4.74
C GLU A 2 21.84 25.75 -5.71
N GLN A 3 22.42 25.38 -6.86
CA GLN A 3 21.75 24.51 -7.85
C GLN A 3 21.42 23.09 -7.30
N LEU A 4 22.24 22.55 -6.39
CA LEU A 4 22.00 21.24 -5.78
C LEU A 4 20.88 21.27 -4.74
N ASN A 5 20.70 22.40 -4.04
CA ASN A 5 19.55 22.62 -3.16
C ASN A 5 18.23 22.74 -3.94
N PHE A 6 18.28 23.27 -5.16
CA PHE A 6 17.13 23.34 -6.05
C PHE A 6 16.63 21.93 -6.43
N ILE A 7 17.53 21.01 -6.77
CA ILE A 7 17.18 19.62 -7.12
C ILE A 7 16.51 18.89 -5.95
N THR A 8 17.00 19.06 -4.70
CA THR A 8 16.37 18.48 -3.51
C THR A 8 14.94 18.95 -3.34
N ASN A 9 14.72 20.25 -3.49
CA ASN A 9 13.40 20.85 -3.37
C ASN A 9 12.46 20.39 -4.50
N LEU A 10 12.95 20.36 -5.74
CA LEU A 10 12.19 19.92 -6.92
C LEU A 10 11.75 18.46 -6.79
N LEU A 11 12.60 17.59 -6.28
CA LEU A 11 12.30 16.18 -6.04
C LEU A 11 11.52 15.95 -4.73
N GLY A 12 11.32 16.98 -3.91
CA GLY A 12 10.65 16.84 -2.61
C GLY A 12 11.43 15.99 -1.60
N ILE A 13 12.77 15.87 -1.75
CA ILE A 13 13.64 15.11 -0.86
C ILE A 13 14.05 16.01 0.31
N LYS A 14 13.50 15.74 1.50
CA LYS A 14 13.72 16.56 2.70
C LYS A 14 14.97 16.18 3.51
N ASP A 15 15.67 15.11 3.15
CA ASP A 15 16.86 14.65 3.87
C ASP A 15 18.10 15.42 3.40
N LYS A 16 18.54 16.39 4.19
CA LYS A 16 19.73 17.22 3.94
C LYS A 16 21.08 16.47 3.96
N ASN A 17 21.10 15.22 4.40
CA ASN A 17 22.30 14.39 4.37
C ASN A 17 22.46 13.66 3.03
N ILE A 18 21.46 13.75 2.15
CA ILE A 18 21.57 13.25 0.77
C ILE A 18 22.26 14.34 -0.06
N ILE A 19 23.42 13.99 -0.59
CA ILE A 19 24.23 14.86 -1.44
C ILE A 19 24.11 14.36 -2.87
N PHE A 20 23.52 15.16 -3.74
CA PHE A 20 23.46 14.87 -5.18
C PHE A 20 24.83 15.11 -5.80
N LEU A 21 25.25 14.19 -6.64
CA LEU A 21 26.58 14.21 -7.26
C LEU A 21 26.48 14.50 -8.76
N ASP A 22 25.52 13.87 -9.43
CA ASP A 22 25.41 13.91 -10.87
C ASP A 22 24.01 13.53 -11.34
N TYR A 23 23.76 13.70 -12.63
CA TYR A 23 22.52 13.38 -13.32
C TYR A 23 22.85 12.72 -14.66
N LEU A 24 22.21 11.62 -14.97
CA LEU A 24 22.33 10.89 -16.23
C LEU A 24 20.99 10.82 -16.95
N ASP A 25 20.94 11.29 -18.17
CA ASP A 25 19.81 11.05 -19.08
C ASP A 25 20.10 9.81 -19.94
N ALA A 26 19.37 8.72 -19.70
CA ALA A 26 19.49 7.48 -20.44
C ALA A 26 18.52 7.39 -21.63
N GLY A 27 17.85 8.49 -22.00
CA GLY A 27 16.87 8.55 -23.08
C GLY A 27 15.52 7.93 -22.72
N THR A 28 15.49 6.73 -22.13
CA THR A 28 14.27 6.03 -21.68
C THR A 28 13.88 6.35 -20.24
N HIS A 29 14.85 6.78 -19.44
CA HIS A 29 14.68 7.13 -18.02
C HIS A 29 15.79 8.06 -17.56
N LYS A 30 15.60 8.67 -16.40
CA LYS A 30 16.55 9.57 -15.78
C LYS A 30 17.13 8.94 -14.51
N GLU A 31 18.44 9.05 -14.34
CA GLU A 31 19.14 8.57 -13.14
C GLU A 31 19.76 9.75 -12.39
N VAL A 32 19.44 9.87 -11.12
CA VAL A 32 20.03 10.87 -10.21
C VAL A 32 21.03 10.19 -9.32
N ILE A 33 22.30 10.56 -9.42
CA ILE A 33 23.41 9.95 -8.66
C ILE A 33 23.58 10.71 -7.35
N ALA A 34 23.50 9.99 -6.23
CA ALA A 34 23.56 10.59 -4.90
C ALA A 34 24.34 9.73 -3.89
N LYS A 35 24.83 10.38 -2.84
CA LYS A 35 25.40 9.73 -1.67
C LYS A 35 24.70 10.21 -0.40
N LEU A 36 24.53 9.30 0.56
CA LEU A 36 24.05 9.60 1.91
C LEU A 36 25.25 9.59 2.85
N ASP A 37 25.58 10.74 3.41
CA ASP A 37 26.71 10.90 4.31
C ASP A 37 26.40 11.93 5.42
N TYR A 38 26.67 11.54 6.66
CA TYR A 38 26.49 12.36 7.84
C TYR A 38 27.54 12.00 8.92
N PRO A 39 27.68 12.80 10.01
CA PRO A 39 28.56 12.47 11.11
C PRO A 39 28.27 11.08 11.69
N ALA A 40 29.33 10.35 12.07
CA ALA A 40 29.18 8.99 12.56
C ALA A 40 28.37 8.97 13.87
N PRO A 41 27.32 8.15 13.97
CA PRO A 41 26.49 8.04 15.17
C PRO A 41 27.19 7.21 16.26
N LYS A 42 26.57 7.10 17.44
CA LYS A 42 26.93 6.10 18.47
C LYS A 42 26.47 4.71 18.04
N CYS A 43 27.23 3.69 18.43
CA CYS A 43 26.88 2.30 18.16
C CYS A 43 25.63 1.87 18.90
N HIS A 44 24.66 1.30 18.20
CA HIS A 44 23.41 0.81 18.83
C HIS A 44 23.62 -0.38 19.77
N HIS A 45 24.76 -1.10 19.63
CA HIS A 45 25.04 -2.29 20.45
C HIS A 45 25.79 -1.99 21.74
N CYS A 46 26.83 -1.16 21.68
CA CYS A 46 27.71 -0.90 22.84
C CYS A 46 27.83 0.58 23.19
N LEU A 47 27.07 1.45 22.53
CA LEU A 47 27.08 2.91 22.68
C LEU A 47 28.45 3.59 22.42
N GLY A 48 29.46 2.81 22.03
CA GLY A 48 30.78 3.29 21.67
C GLY A 48 30.75 4.19 20.41
N GLN A 49 31.76 5.03 20.26
CA GLN A 49 31.85 5.95 19.10
C GLN A 49 32.11 5.15 17.80
N MET A 50 31.30 5.42 16.78
CA MET A 50 31.54 4.90 15.44
C MET A 50 32.41 5.87 14.63
N THR A 51 33.05 5.35 13.58
CA THR A 51 33.80 6.14 12.58
C THR A 51 33.28 5.85 11.20
N LYS A 52 33.43 6.81 10.28
CA LYS A 52 33.15 6.59 8.86
C LYS A 52 34.08 5.49 8.34
N TYR A 53 33.49 4.52 7.65
CA TYR A 53 34.25 3.38 7.11
C TYR A 53 34.32 3.48 5.59
N ASP A 54 33.33 2.97 4.88
CA ASP A 54 33.25 3.02 3.42
C ASP A 54 31.82 3.35 2.94
N PHE A 55 31.53 3.15 1.67
CA PHE A 55 30.18 3.24 1.13
C PHE A 55 29.66 1.85 0.77
N GLN A 56 28.40 1.60 1.05
CA GLN A 56 27.69 0.45 0.53
C GLN A 56 27.66 0.50 -1.00
N LYS A 57 27.56 -0.69 -1.63
CA LYS A 57 27.25 -0.79 -3.05
C LYS A 57 26.02 0.05 -3.38
N GLU A 58 26.07 0.72 -4.52
CA GLU A 58 24.99 1.57 -5.00
C GLU A 58 23.65 0.83 -5.09
N SER A 59 22.60 1.46 -4.59
CA SER A 59 21.22 0.98 -4.68
C SER A 59 20.46 1.80 -5.70
N LYS A 60 19.78 1.18 -6.66
CA LYS A 60 18.84 1.82 -7.57
C LYS A 60 17.47 1.87 -6.92
N ILE A 61 16.98 3.05 -6.63
CA ILE A 61 15.73 3.31 -5.92
C ILE A 61 14.74 3.95 -6.89
N PRO A 62 13.65 3.26 -7.28
CA PRO A 62 12.57 3.87 -8.06
C PRO A 62 12.02 5.11 -7.36
N TYR A 63 11.80 6.17 -8.16
CA TYR A 63 11.26 7.44 -7.70
C TYR A 63 10.06 7.85 -8.54
N LEU A 64 9.40 8.96 -8.18
CA LEU A 64 8.33 9.53 -8.99
C LEU A 64 8.90 10.05 -10.31
N GLU A 65 8.08 10.01 -11.34
CA GLU A 65 8.46 10.57 -12.65
C GLU A 65 8.83 12.05 -12.54
N CYS A 66 9.86 12.42 -13.25
CA CYS A 66 10.31 13.80 -13.37
C CYS A 66 10.24 14.23 -14.83
N ALA A 67 9.47 15.28 -15.11
CA ALA A 67 9.23 15.78 -16.47
C ALA A 67 8.76 14.70 -17.47
N GLY A 68 7.86 13.77 -17.02
CA GLY A 68 7.32 12.70 -17.84
C GLY A 68 8.26 11.50 -18.05
N TYR A 69 9.46 11.49 -17.43
CA TYR A 69 10.41 10.39 -17.53
C TYR A 69 10.46 9.57 -16.23
N LYS A 70 10.52 8.25 -16.37
CA LYS A 70 10.83 7.35 -15.25
C LYS A 70 12.13 7.79 -14.58
N THR A 71 12.12 7.88 -13.26
CA THR A 71 13.28 8.39 -12.53
C THR A 71 13.77 7.38 -11.51
N LEU A 72 15.09 7.18 -11.45
CA LEU A 72 15.78 6.33 -10.50
C LEU A 72 16.77 7.17 -9.70
N ILE A 73 16.86 6.92 -8.39
CA ILE A 73 17.89 7.48 -7.53
C ILE A 73 18.94 6.40 -7.28
N ARG A 74 20.17 6.64 -7.77
CA ARG A 74 21.33 5.79 -7.51
C ARG A 74 21.99 6.27 -6.22
N LEU A 75 21.71 5.59 -5.10
CA LEU A 75 22.12 6.03 -3.77
C LEU A 75 23.22 5.15 -3.20
N ARG A 76 24.36 5.75 -2.89
CA ARG A 76 25.46 5.14 -2.12
C ARG A 76 25.34 5.58 -0.67
N LYS A 77 25.09 4.63 0.25
CA LYS A 77 24.94 4.90 1.68
C LYS A 77 26.27 4.72 2.40
N ARG A 78 26.65 5.67 3.27
CA ARG A 78 27.82 5.57 4.14
C ARG A 78 27.66 4.37 5.09
N ARG A 79 28.76 3.62 5.30
CA ARG A 79 28.87 2.66 6.39
C ARG A 79 29.72 3.23 7.52
N PHE A 80 29.40 2.86 8.73
CA PHE A 80 30.12 3.26 9.94
C PHE A 80 30.60 2.01 10.65
N ARG A 81 31.80 2.05 11.23
CA ARG A 81 32.37 0.93 12.02
C ARG A 81 32.58 1.40 13.44
N CYS A 82 32.13 0.59 14.40
CA CYS A 82 32.36 0.84 15.83
C CYS A 82 33.80 0.53 16.21
N LYS A 83 34.46 1.50 16.90
CA LYS A 83 35.82 1.32 17.38
C LYS A 83 35.94 0.29 18.52
N VAL A 84 34.86 0.09 19.30
CA VAL A 84 34.85 -0.77 20.48
C VAL A 84 34.47 -2.22 20.13
N CYS A 85 33.32 -2.43 19.48
CA CYS A 85 32.80 -3.78 19.20
C CYS A 85 32.96 -4.23 17.73
N GLY A 86 33.53 -3.43 16.86
CA GLY A 86 33.75 -3.73 15.45
C GLY A 86 32.49 -3.81 14.58
N LYS A 87 31.30 -3.72 15.14
CA LYS A 87 30.04 -3.80 14.38
C LYS A 87 29.91 -2.67 13.37
N ILE A 88 29.30 -3.02 12.22
CA ILE A 88 29.06 -2.10 11.11
C ILE A 88 27.59 -1.70 11.08
N ALA A 89 27.33 -0.41 10.91
CA ALA A 89 26.02 0.15 10.65
C ALA A 89 26.01 0.88 9.30
N VAL A 90 24.86 0.91 8.63
CA VAL A 90 24.65 1.63 7.37
C VAL A 90 23.85 2.88 7.65
N ALA A 91 24.20 3.99 6.99
CA ALA A 91 23.46 5.24 7.09
C ALA A 91 21.99 5.04 6.73
N GLU A 92 21.11 5.60 7.55
CA GLU A 92 19.65 5.53 7.39
C GLU A 92 19.10 6.87 6.91
N THR A 93 18.02 6.83 6.12
CA THR A 93 17.39 8.01 5.51
C THR A 93 15.87 7.85 5.51
N SER A 94 15.16 8.97 5.53
CA SER A 94 13.70 8.99 5.35
C SER A 94 13.25 8.68 3.91
N LEU A 95 14.16 8.80 2.93
CA LEU A 95 13.88 8.50 1.53
C LEU A 95 13.42 7.07 1.31
N VAL A 96 14.09 6.12 1.97
CA VAL A 96 13.79 4.68 1.85
C VAL A 96 13.96 4.00 3.21
N LYS A 97 13.02 3.15 3.60
CA LYS A 97 13.11 2.39 4.85
C LYS A 97 14.33 1.47 4.86
N LYS A 98 14.82 1.16 6.04
CA LYS A 98 15.90 0.18 6.24
C LYS A 98 15.56 -1.14 5.56
N ASN A 99 16.52 -1.73 4.86
CA ASN A 99 16.37 -2.98 4.09
C ASN A 99 15.31 -2.96 2.98
N HIS A 100 14.89 -1.78 2.52
CA HIS A 100 13.97 -1.61 1.39
C HIS A 100 14.68 -0.88 0.24
N GLN A 101 14.13 -1.07 -0.98
CA GLN A 101 14.66 -0.46 -2.22
C GLN A 101 13.65 0.46 -2.91
N ILE A 102 12.46 0.66 -2.32
CA ILE A 102 11.42 1.50 -2.89
C ILE A 102 11.27 2.74 -2.02
N ALA A 103 11.32 3.91 -2.63
CA ALA A 103 11.20 5.17 -1.92
C ALA A 103 9.86 5.27 -1.18
N THR A 104 9.87 5.92 -0.01
CA THR A 104 8.68 6.10 0.83
C THR A 104 7.55 6.79 0.07
N ILE A 105 7.89 7.82 -0.73
CA ILE A 105 6.92 8.55 -1.55
C ILE A 105 6.29 7.68 -2.64
N VAL A 106 7.04 6.75 -3.24
CA VAL A 106 6.50 5.78 -4.22
C VAL A 106 5.49 4.84 -3.55
N ASN A 107 5.79 4.37 -2.32
CA ASN A 107 4.83 3.58 -1.55
C ASN A 107 3.54 4.35 -1.25
N GLN A 108 3.64 5.64 -0.91
CA GLN A 108 2.47 6.51 -0.69
C GLN A 108 1.66 6.68 -1.99
N LYS A 109 2.34 6.86 -3.12
CA LYS A 109 1.66 7.01 -4.42
C LYS A 109 0.97 5.73 -4.88
N ILE A 110 1.57 4.54 -4.61
CA ILE A 110 0.88 3.25 -4.81
C ILE A 110 -0.43 3.22 -4.03
N THR A 111 -0.39 3.59 -2.75
CA THR A 111 -1.58 3.67 -1.90
C THR A 111 -2.66 4.56 -2.48
N GLN A 112 -2.28 5.78 -2.87
CA GLN A 112 -3.20 6.75 -3.45
C GLN A 112 -3.87 6.20 -4.71
N LYS A 113 -3.09 5.65 -5.65
CA LYS A 113 -3.61 5.08 -6.90
C LYS A 113 -4.51 3.85 -6.67
N LEU A 114 -4.26 3.06 -5.64
CA LEU A 114 -5.14 1.95 -5.25
C LEU A 114 -6.50 2.45 -4.76
N ILE A 115 -6.54 3.54 -3.99
CA ILE A 115 -7.79 4.19 -3.56
C ILE A 115 -8.55 4.78 -4.75
N GLU A 116 -7.85 5.32 -5.74
CA GLU A 116 -8.40 5.82 -7.01
C GLU A 116 -8.89 4.70 -7.94
N LYS A 117 -8.79 3.42 -7.53
CA LYS A 117 -9.20 2.22 -8.29
C LYS A 117 -8.46 2.04 -9.61
N VAL A 118 -7.23 2.55 -9.71
CA VAL A 118 -6.37 2.34 -10.89
C VAL A 118 -5.94 0.87 -10.95
N PRO A 119 -5.93 0.22 -12.13
CA PRO A 119 -5.48 -1.16 -12.28
C PRO A 119 -4.04 -1.36 -11.78
N MET A 120 -3.77 -2.47 -11.06
CA MET A 120 -2.46 -2.72 -10.44
C MET A 120 -1.32 -2.78 -11.45
N THR A 121 -1.57 -3.25 -12.66
CA THR A 121 -0.59 -3.26 -13.76
C THR A 121 -0.23 -1.85 -14.18
N ALA A 122 -1.21 -0.96 -14.35
CA ALA A 122 -0.98 0.44 -14.69
C ALA A 122 -0.25 1.20 -13.55
N ILE A 123 -0.57 0.89 -12.28
CA ILE A 123 0.19 1.42 -11.13
C ILE A 123 1.65 0.99 -11.19
N ALA A 124 1.87 -0.31 -11.42
CA ALA A 124 3.22 -0.88 -11.48
C ALA A 124 4.06 -0.22 -12.60
N GLU A 125 3.48 -0.07 -13.77
CA GLU A 125 4.13 0.57 -14.93
C GLU A 125 4.44 2.04 -14.66
N SER A 126 3.46 2.83 -14.20
CA SER A 126 3.63 4.27 -13.95
C SER A 126 4.64 4.59 -12.84
N LEU A 127 4.87 3.68 -11.90
CA LEU A 127 5.79 3.89 -10.78
C LEU A 127 7.09 3.08 -10.88
N SER A 128 7.33 2.42 -12.02
CA SER A 128 8.53 1.61 -12.27
C SER A 128 8.79 0.54 -11.19
N VAL A 129 7.72 -0.10 -10.73
CA VAL A 129 7.76 -1.19 -9.76
C VAL A 129 7.09 -2.44 -10.33
N SER A 130 7.31 -3.61 -9.73
CA SER A 130 6.62 -4.83 -10.16
C SER A 130 5.17 -4.85 -9.68
N THR A 131 4.28 -5.49 -10.42
CA THR A 131 2.88 -5.74 -10.01
C THR A 131 2.83 -6.50 -8.67
N SER A 132 3.77 -7.42 -8.43
CA SER A 132 3.90 -8.12 -7.15
C SER A 132 4.15 -7.16 -5.98
N THR A 133 4.87 -6.06 -6.20
CA THR A 133 5.07 -5.00 -5.19
C THR A 133 3.77 -4.29 -4.88
N VAL A 134 2.97 -3.95 -5.90
CA VAL A 134 1.65 -3.31 -5.72
C VAL A 134 0.71 -4.23 -4.94
N ILE A 135 0.65 -5.53 -5.30
CA ILE A 135 -0.15 -6.55 -4.60
C ILE A 135 0.28 -6.68 -3.13
N ARG A 136 1.60 -6.72 -2.87
CA ARG A 136 2.12 -6.76 -1.49
C ARG A 136 1.70 -5.54 -0.69
N LYS A 137 1.74 -4.35 -1.31
CA LYS A 137 1.27 -3.12 -0.67
C LYS A 137 -0.23 -3.16 -0.38
N LEU A 138 -1.05 -3.63 -1.29
CA LEU A 138 -2.48 -3.81 -1.04
C LEU A 138 -2.73 -4.73 0.17
N LYS A 139 -1.96 -5.82 0.32
CA LYS A 139 -2.08 -6.74 1.46
C LYS A 139 -1.66 -6.12 2.81
N GLU A 140 -0.82 -5.07 2.80
CA GLU A 140 -0.44 -4.34 4.01
C GLU A 140 -1.61 -3.47 4.56
N PHE A 141 -2.61 -3.17 3.73
CA PHE A 141 -3.80 -2.45 4.17
C PHE A 141 -4.72 -3.37 4.96
N LYS A 142 -4.87 -3.09 6.23
CA LYS A 142 -5.91 -3.67 7.07
C LYS A 142 -7.11 -2.74 7.03
N PHE A 143 -8.06 -3.02 6.17
CA PHE A 143 -9.35 -2.35 6.20
C PHE A 143 -10.10 -2.82 7.44
N LYS A 144 -10.39 -1.89 8.36
CA LYS A 144 -11.33 -2.16 9.45
C LYS A 144 -12.73 -2.08 8.85
N THR A 145 -13.48 -3.19 8.91
CA THR A 145 -14.90 -3.17 8.57
C THR A 145 -15.62 -2.30 9.58
N ASP A 146 -16.38 -1.34 9.10
CA ASP A 146 -17.27 -0.55 9.97
C ASP A 146 -18.51 -1.41 10.30
N LEU A 147 -18.55 -1.91 11.53
CA LEU A 147 -19.66 -2.73 12.03
C LEU A 147 -20.81 -1.89 12.61
N SER A 148 -20.72 -0.58 12.59
CA SER A 148 -21.76 0.33 13.11
C SER A 148 -22.86 0.63 12.10
N PHE A 149 -22.63 0.34 10.82
CA PHE A 149 -23.50 0.73 9.73
C PHE A 149 -23.72 -0.39 8.71
N LEU A 150 -24.99 -0.54 8.26
CA LEU A 150 -25.38 -1.27 7.06
C LEU A 150 -26.36 -0.40 6.26
N PRO A 151 -26.33 -0.47 4.91
CA PRO A 151 -27.29 0.24 4.06
C PRO A 151 -28.72 -0.21 4.34
N THR A 152 -29.68 0.71 4.20
CA THR A 152 -31.11 0.37 4.31
C THR A 152 -31.60 -0.50 3.17
N HIS A 153 -31.02 -0.37 2.00
CA HIS A 153 -31.30 -1.18 0.82
C HIS A 153 -30.00 -1.86 0.37
N MET A 154 -29.98 -3.19 0.34
CA MET A 154 -28.84 -3.98 -0.13
C MET A 154 -29.21 -4.79 -1.37
N SER A 155 -28.24 -5.01 -2.23
CA SER A 155 -28.31 -6.02 -3.29
C SER A 155 -27.29 -7.11 -3.00
N TRP A 156 -27.75 -8.38 -3.06
CA TRP A 156 -26.94 -9.57 -2.87
C TRP A 156 -26.80 -10.32 -4.19
N ASP A 157 -25.57 -10.71 -4.52
CA ASP A 157 -25.26 -11.38 -5.77
C ASP A 157 -24.05 -12.30 -5.62
N GLU A 158 -23.73 -13.04 -6.66
CA GLU A 158 -22.55 -13.90 -6.74
C GLU A 158 -21.54 -13.32 -7.74
N TYR A 159 -20.27 -13.43 -7.39
CA TYR A 159 -19.18 -12.98 -8.23
C TYR A 159 -18.12 -14.05 -8.43
N SER A 160 -17.68 -14.24 -9.66
CA SER A 160 -16.62 -15.19 -10.00
C SER A 160 -15.29 -14.50 -10.22
N PHE A 161 -14.31 -14.74 -9.33
CA PHE A 161 -12.92 -14.28 -9.52
C PHE A 161 -12.10 -15.22 -10.39
N LYS A 162 -12.40 -16.52 -10.34
CA LYS A 162 -11.70 -17.56 -11.08
C LYS A 162 -12.71 -18.59 -11.57
N LYS A 163 -12.42 -19.21 -12.71
CA LYS A 163 -13.21 -20.30 -13.24
C LYS A 163 -13.49 -21.34 -12.13
N GLY A 164 -14.76 -21.58 -11.81
CA GLY A 164 -15.20 -22.53 -10.80
C GLY A 164 -15.20 -22.03 -9.33
N LYS A 165 -14.76 -20.79 -9.04
CA LYS A 165 -14.85 -20.19 -7.70
C LYS A 165 -15.83 -19.03 -7.70
N MET A 166 -16.95 -19.22 -6.98
CA MET A 166 -17.94 -18.19 -6.75
C MET A 166 -17.77 -17.59 -5.36
N SER A 167 -17.91 -16.27 -5.28
CA SER A 167 -17.86 -15.49 -4.05
C SER A 167 -19.17 -14.74 -3.88
N PHE A 168 -19.60 -14.56 -2.62
CA PHE A 168 -20.75 -13.73 -2.31
C PHE A 168 -20.35 -12.26 -2.32
N ILE A 169 -21.21 -11.41 -2.89
CA ILE A 169 -21.07 -9.96 -2.86
C ILE A 169 -22.36 -9.32 -2.31
N ALA A 170 -22.22 -8.35 -1.43
CA ALA A 170 -23.29 -7.45 -1.05
C ALA A 170 -22.89 -6.01 -1.35
N GLN A 171 -23.81 -5.23 -1.90
CA GLN A 171 -23.62 -3.82 -2.20
C GLN A 171 -24.79 -2.99 -1.69
N ASP A 172 -24.53 -1.74 -1.40
CA ASP A 172 -25.54 -0.73 -1.19
C ASP A 172 -26.28 -0.47 -2.51
N PHE A 173 -27.56 -0.69 -2.53
CA PHE A 173 -28.38 -0.55 -3.74
C PHE A 173 -28.40 0.88 -4.24
N ASP A 174 -28.45 1.86 -3.34
CA ASP A 174 -28.58 3.27 -3.67
C ASP A 174 -27.26 3.88 -4.16
N SER A 175 -26.17 3.68 -3.39
CA SER A 175 -24.87 4.28 -3.69
C SER A 175 -23.97 3.42 -4.61
N ARG A 176 -24.36 2.18 -4.90
CA ARG A 176 -23.60 1.19 -5.67
C ARG A 176 -22.24 0.82 -5.03
N LYS A 177 -22.02 1.18 -3.77
CA LYS A 177 -20.79 0.84 -3.07
C LYS A 177 -20.83 -0.61 -2.57
N ILE A 178 -19.71 -1.29 -2.69
CA ILE A 178 -19.57 -2.66 -2.17
C ILE A 178 -19.56 -2.59 -0.64
N VAL A 179 -20.45 -3.34 -0.02
CA VAL A 179 -20.51 -3.53 1.44
C VAL A 179 -19.53 -4.62 1.84
N VAL A 180 -19.55 -5.77 1.15
CA VAL A 180 -18.63 -6.89 1.40
C VAL A 180 -18.51 -7.79 0.18
N ILE A 181 -17.34 -8.41 0.05
CA ILE A 181 -17.08 -9.57 -0.81
C ILE A 181 -16.52 -10.66 0.09
N LEU A 182 -17.15 -11.84 0.10
CA LEU A 182 -16.73 -12.97 0.92
C LEU A 182 -16.07 -14.04 0.07
N ASP A 183 -15.00 -14.66 0.59
CA ASP A 183 -14.37 -15.83 -0.06
C ASP A 183 -15.27 -17.05 0.12
N GLY A 184 -16.11 -17.29 -0.86
CA GLY A 184 -17.14 -18.32 -0.88
C GLY A 184 -18.56 -17.77 -0.72
N ARG A 185 -19.55 -18.65 -1.02
CA ARG A 185 -20.98 -18.32 -1.07
C ARG A 185 -21.86 -19.16 -0.15
N THR A 186 -21.24 -19.89 0.78
CA THR A 186 -22.02 -20.77 1.68
C THR A 186 -22.84 -19.95 2.67
N GLN A 187 -24.02 -20.48 3.05
CA GLN A 187 -24.85 -19.85 4.07
C GLN A 187 -24.08 -19.59 5.39
N VAL A 188 -23.19 -20.51 5.77
CA VAL A 188 -22.36 -20.37 6.97
C VAL A 188 -21.43 -19.16 6.87
N THR A 189 -20.77 -18.98 5.72
CA THR A 189 -19.87 -17.84 5.46
C THR A 189 -20.64 -16.53 5.56
N ILE A 190 -21.79 -16.43 4.90
CA ILE A 190 -22.63 -15.23 4.89
C ILE A 190 -23.16 -14.93 6.31
N ARG A 191 -23.69 -15.95 6.98
CA ARG A 191 -24.22 -15.83 8.34
C ARG A 191 -23.14 -15.32 9.30
N ASN A 192 -21.97 -15.94 9.28
CA ASN A 192 -20.88 -15.57 10.19
C ASN A 192 -20.46 -14.14 9.98
N HIS A 193 -20.36 -13.66 8.72
CA HIS A 193 -20.02 -12.29 8.43
C HIS A 193 -21.06 -11.30 9.00
N PHE A 194 -22.34 -11.48 8.71
CA PHE A 194 -23.37 -10.53 9.15
C PHE A 194 -23.68 -10.61 10.65
N LEU A 195 -23.37 -11.73 11.32
CA LEU A 195 -23.46 -11.83 12.78
C LEU A 195 -22.43 -10.98 13.53
N HIS A 196 -21.37 -10.48 12.87
CA HIS A 196 -20.48 -9.47 13.47
C HIS A 196 -21.18 -8.13 13.68
N TYR A 197 -22.23 -7.83 12.92
CA TYR A 197 -23.06 -6.64 13.12
C TYR A 197 -24.08 -6.90 14.23
N SER A 198 -24.30 -5.90 15.10
CA SER A 198 -25.30 -6.02 16.16
C SER A 198 -26.70 -6.22 15.58
N SER A 199 -27.59 -6.82 16.35
CA SER A 199 -29.01 -6.98 15.96
C SER A 199 -29.65 -5.63 15.61
N GLN A 200 -29.30 -4.58 16.36
CA GLN A 200 -29.80 -3.23 16.13
C GLN A 200 -29.35 -2.65 14.76
N VAL A 201 -28.14 -2.92 14.30
CA VAL A 201 -27.66 -2.49 12.99
C VAL A 201 -28.36 -3.30 11.90
N ARG A 202 -28.48 -4.62 12.06
CA ARG A 202 -29.16 -5.49 11.10
C ARG A 202 -30.65 -5.17 10.95
N SER A 203 -31.33 -4.78 12.02
CA SER A 203 -32.75 -4.42 11.99
C SER A 203 -33.07 -3.11 11.23
N ARG A 204 -32.05 -2.30 10.92
CA ARG A 204 -32.19 -1.08 10.11
C ARG A 204 -32.30 -1.36 8.61
N VAL A 205 -31.90 -2.54 8.16
CA VAL A 205 -32.02 -2.96 6.76
C VAL A 205 -33.50 -3.18 6.44
N LYS A 206 -33.99 -2.52 5.39
CA LYS A 206 -35.40 -2.52 5.00
C LYS A 206 -35.69 -3.37 3.75
N VAL A 207 -34.73 -3.44 2.82
CA VAL A 207 -34.89 -4.18 1.58
C VAL A 207 -33.62 -4.90 1.23
N ILE A 208 -33.73 -6.15 0.78
CA ILE A 208 -32.63 -6.90 0.19
C ILE A 208 -33.13 -7.45 -1.14
N THR A 209 -32.49 -7.00 -2.23
CA THR A 209 -32.70 -7.54 -3.57
C THR A 209 -31.70 -8.65 -3.84
N MET A 210 -32.13 -9.76 -4.44
CA MET A 210 -31.24 -10.87 -4.79
C MET A 210 -31.81 -11.65 -5.97
N ASP A 211 -30.94 -12.41 -6.65
CA ASP A 211 -31.41 -13.40 -7.61
C ASP A 211 -32.18 -14.53 -6.87
N MET A 212 -33.09 -15.17 -7.58
CA MET A 212 -34.01 -16.21 -7.02
C MET A 212 -33.31 -17.49 -6.53
N PHE A 213 -32.18 -17.32 -5.81
CA PHE A 213 -31.48 -18.44 -5.19
C PHE A 213 -32.01 -18.71 -3.79
N SER A 214 -32.90 -19.73 -3.67
CA SER A 214 -33.57 -20.12 -2.45
C SER A 214 -32.71 -20.12 -1.17
N PRO A 215 -31.47 -20.62 -1.15
CA PRO A 215 -30.64 -20.61 0.06
C PRO A 215 -30.35 -19.24 0.64
N TYR A 216 -30.32 -18.21 -0.20
CA TYR A 216 -30.06 -16.82 0.26
C TYR A 216 -31.30 -16.19 0.89
N TYR A 217 -32.48 -16.54 0.38
CA TYR A 217 -33.72 -16.06 0.92
C TYR A 217 -33.89 -16.43 2.40
N ASP A 218 -33.68 -17.70 2.74
CA ASP A 218 -33.84 -18.20 4.11
C ASP A 218 -32.88 -17.57 5.09
N ILE A 219 -31.61 -17.37 4.65
CA ILE A 219 -30.60 -16.76 5.51
C ILE A 219 -30.82 -15.26 5.66
N ALA A 220 -31.27 -14.58 4.62
CA ALA A 220 -31.59 -13.15 4.67
C ALA A 220 -32.73 -12.89 5.65
N ARG A 221 -33.80 -13.66 5.61
CA ARG A 221 -34.91 -13.57 6.57
C ARG A 221 -34.47 -13.75 8.02
N LYS A 222 -33.60 -14.72 8.28
CA LYS A 222 -33.08 -14.98 9.64
C LYS A 222 -32.14 -13.87 10.14
N LEU A 223 -31.35 -13.27 9.27
CA LEU A 223 -30.39 -12.25 9.64
C LEU A 223 -30.98 -10.84 9.73
N PHE A 224 -31.99 -10.54 8.91
CA PHE A 224 -32.59 -9.22 8.72
C PHE A 224 -34.13 -9.31 8.89
N PRO A 225 -34.61 -9.40 10.12
CA PRO A 225 -36.04 -9.70 10.38
C PRO A 225 -36.97 -8.61 9.87
N ASN A 226 -36.51 -7.39 9.72
CA ASN A 226 -37.30 -6.24 9.25
C ASN A 226 -37.18 -5.98 7.74
N ALA A 227 -36.36 -6.78 7.03
CA ALA A 227 -36.12 -6.57 5.63
C ALA A 227 -37.14 -7.28 4.75
N LYS A 228 -37.71 -6.55 3.78
CA LYS A 228 -38.43 -7.15 2.66
C LYS A 228 -37.39 -7.73 1.68
N ILE A 229 -37.55 -9.00 1.32
CA ILE A 229 -36.68 -9.68 0.36
C ILE A 229 -37.40 -9.72 -0.98
N VAL A 230 -36.70 -9.24 -2.03
CA VAL A 230 -37.23 -9.05 -3.39
C VAL A 230 -36.32 -9.72 -4.40
#